data_99d8768ee8ea2acbe1561f3c6bebf6ab
#
_entry.id   99d8768ee8ea2acbe1561f3c6bebf6ab
#
_cell.length_a   1.000
_cell.length_b   1.000
_cell.length_c   1.000
_cell.angle_alpha   90.00
_cell.angle_beta   90.00
_cell.angle_gamma   90.00
#
_symmetry.space_group_name_H-M   'P 1'
#
loop_
_entity.id
_entity.type
_entity.pdbx_description
1 polymer ?
#
loop_
_entity_poly.entity_id
_entity_poly.type
_entity_poly.pdbx_seq_one_letter_code
_entity_poly.pdbx_strand_id
1 'polypeptide(L)'
;MWSMSNSPIHAVIERWHAHMRGELVNGLDQLLHDDVIFYSPIVYTPQRGKAITTLYLQAAGQTLPGEKPQKEAGKDVGDSPKGFHYTKEILDGHHAVLEFETTIEGKYVNGIDMITCDDNGKIIEFRVLIRPLQAINLVHKQMGEMLDKMKM
;
A
#
# COMPACT_ATOMS: atom_id res chain seq x y z
N MET A 1 -17.40 -26.37 5.04
CA MET A 1 -17.72 -24.99 4.67
C MET A 1 -16.62 -24.07 5.13
N TRP A 2 -16.08 -23.27 4.25
CA TRP A 2 -15.00 -22.37 4.58
C TRP A 2 -15.53 -21.19 5.37
N SER A 3 -14.99 -20.98 6.57
CA SER A 3 -15.18 -19.72 7.27
C SER A 3 -14.41 -18.65 6.49
N MET A 4 -14.98 -17.46 6.37
CA MET A 4 -14.31 -16.32 5.71
C MET A 4 -12.93 -16.06 6.32
N SER A 5 -12.75 -16.32 7.61
CA SER A 5 -11.49 -16.14 8.32
C SER A 5 -10.40 -17.16 7.91
N ASN A 6 -10.77 -18.22 7.19
CA ASN A 6 -9.82 -19.26 6.77
C ASN A 6 -9.37 -19.12 5.34
N SER A 7 -9.83 -18.12 4.61
CA SER A 7 -9.37 -17.92 3.23
C SER A 7 -7.93 -17.43 3.22
N PRO A 8 -7.14 -17.79 2.19
CA PRO A 8 -5.71 -17.44 2.12
C PRO A 8 -5.44 -15.95 2.30
N ILE A 9 -6.30 -15.10 1.78
CA ILE A 9 -6.06 -13.66 1.81
C ILE A 9 -6.02 -13.08 3.23
N HIS A 10 -6.73 -13.69 4.19
CA HIS A 10 -6.75 -13.18 5.56
C HIS A 10 -5.35 -13.19 6.19
N ALA A 11 -4.65 -14.31 6.05
CA ALA A 11 -3.29 -14.41 6.60
C ALA A 11 -2.33 -13.45 5.88
N VAL A 12 -2.50 -13.30 4.56
CA VAL A 12 -1.67 -12.39 3.77
C VAL A 12 -1.85 -10.94 4.22
N ILE A 13 -3.09 -10.52 4.40
CA ILE A 13 -3.37 -9.13 4.79
C ILE A 13 -2.93 -8.86 6.24
N GLU A 14 -3.08 -9.84 7.12
CA GLU A 14 -2.53 -9.72 8.47
C GLU A 14 -1.02 -9.47 8.45
N ARG A 15 -0.30 -10.21 7.62
CA ARG A 15 1.14 -10.03 7.44
C ARG A 15 1.47 -8.72 6.73
N TRP A 16 0.63 -8.29 5.78
CA TRP A 16 0.80 -7.00 5.14
C TRP A 16 0.71 -5.86 6.16
N HIS A 17 -0.29 -5.91 7.04
CA HIS A 17 -0.40 -4.91 8.11
C HIS A 17 0.81 -4.93 9.04
N ALA A 18 1.30 -6.12 9.38
CA ALA A 18 2.52 -6.24 10.20
C ALA A 18 3.72 -5.60 9.48
N HIS A 19 3.85 -5.83 8.17
CA HIS A 19 4.88 -5.19 7.38
C HIS A 19 4.73 -3.65 7.42
N MET A 20 3.51 -3.15 7.27
CA MET A 20 3.26 -1.71 7.30
C MET A 20 3.61 -1.09 8.65
N ARG A 21 3.51 -1.85 9.74
CA ARG A 21 3.93 -1.40 11.06
C ARG A 21 5.42 -1.56 11.33
N GLY A 22 6.17 -2.09 10.36
CA GLY A 22 7.60 -2.33 10.53
C GLY A 22 7.92 -3.54 11.40
N GLU A 23 6.99 -4.48 11.56
CA GLU A 23 7.14 -5.63 12.46
C GLU A 23 7.65 -6.88 11.78
N LEU A 24 7.77 -6.87 10.45
CA LEU A 24 8.31 -8.00 9.69
C LEU A 24 9.68 -7.66 9.13
N VAL A 25 10.67 -8.49 9.45
CA VAL A 25 12.00 -8.42 8.83
C VAL A 25 11.87 -8.93 7.39
N ASN A 26 12.32 -8.12 6.42
CA ASN A 26 12.21 -8.45 5.00
C ASN A 26 10.77 -8.77 4.60
N GLY A 27 9.81 -7.96 5.08
CA GLY A 27 8.38 -8.23 4.89
C GLY A 27 7.99 -8.37 3.44
N LEU A 28 8.45 -7.48 2.57
CA LEU A 28 8.11 -7.54 1.14
C LEU A 28 8.70 -8.79 0.49
N ASP A 29 9.93 -9.14 0.82
CA ASP A 29 10.54 -10.36 0.27
C ASP A 29 9.75 -11.61 0.64
N GLN A 30 9.23 -11.65 1.87
CA GLN A 30 8.41 -12.78 2.32
C GLN A 30 7.03 -12.80 1.70
N LEU A 31 6.43 -11.63 1.47
CA LEU A 31 5.05 -11.50 1.02
C LEU A 31 4.90 -11.64 -0.49
N LEU A 32 5.86 -11.15 -1.27
CA LEU A 32 5.73 -11.07 -2.71
C LEU A 32 6.19 -12.36 -3.39
N HIS A 33 5.38 -12.83 -4.34
CA HIS A 33 5.79 -13.91 -5.23
C HIS A 33 6.90 -13.40 -6.15
N ASP A 34 7.81 -14.28 -6.58
CA ASP A 34 8.89 -13.88 -7.49
C ASP A 34 8.39 -13.27 -8.79
N ASP A 35 7.23 -13.74 -9.27
CA ASP A 35 6.62 -13.29 -10.53
C ASP A 35 5.48 -12.30 -10.31
N VAL A 36 5.43 -11.63 -9.16
CA VAL A 36 4.39 -10.66 -8.84
C VAL A 36 4.31 -9.57 -9.91
N ILE A 37 3.09 -9.13 -10.19
CA ILE A 37 2.86 -8.02 -11.12
C ILE A 37 2.32 -6.82 -10.34
N PHE A 38 2.97 -5.67 -10.51
CA PHE A 38 2.56 -4.43 -9.88
C PHE A 38 1.93 -3.51 -10.92
N TYR A 39 0.73 -3.02 -10.62
CA TYR A 39 0.03 -2.04 -11.46
C TYR A 39 0.01 -0.70 -10.72
N SER A 40 0.85 0.21 -11.20
CA SER A 40 0.94 1.56 -10.64
C SER A 40 -0.31 2.38 -10.97
N PRO A 41 -0.71 3.31 -10.10
CA PRO A 41 -1.81 4.23 -10.44
C PRO A 41 -1.40 5.27 -11.49
N ILE A 42 -0.11 5.35 -11.82
CA ILE A 42 0.44 6.39 -12.70
C ILE A 42 0.89 5.81 -14.03
N VAL A 43 1.61 4.70 -13.99
CA VAL A 43 2.26 4.11 -15.17
C VAL A 43 1.37 3.05 -15.78
N TYR A 44 1.07 3.18 -17.07
CA TYR A 44 0.20 2.23 -17.77
C TYR A 44 0.80 0.83 -17.85
N THR A 45 2.12 0.74 -18.09
CA THR A 45 2.79 -0.54 -18.28
C THR A 45 2.91 -1.30 -16.95
N PRO A 46 2.43 -2.55 -16.89
CA PRO A 46 2.61 -3.36 -15.67
C PRO A 46 4.08 -3.58 -15.36
N GLN A 47 4.41 -3.54 -14.08
CA GLN A 47 5.78 -3.78 -13.60
C GLN A 47 5.87 -5.24 -13.14
N ARG A 48 6.73 -6.03 -13.78
CA ARG A 48 6.78 -7.47 -13.57
C ARG A 48 7.98 -7.89 -12.74
N GLY A 49 7.73 -8.64 -11.69
CA GLY A 49 8.74 -9.26 -10.86
C GLY A 49 8.88 -8.63 -9.49
N LYS A 50 9.45 -9.39 -8.57
CA LYS A 50 9.59 -8.98 -7.17
C LYS A 50 10.49 -7.76 -7.00
N ALA A 51 11.60 -7.69 -7.74
CA ALA A 51 12.57 -6.61 -7.56
C ALA A 51 11.96 -5.25 -7.87
N ILE A 52 11.30 -5.10 -9.03
CA ILE A 52 10.69 -3.82 -9.41
C ILE A 52 9.48 -3.51 -8.53
N THR A 53 8.69 -4.51 -8.16
CA THR A 53 7.54 -4.32 -7.27
C THR A 53 8.00 -3.83 -5.90
N THR A 54 9.05 -4.45 -5.36
CA THR A 54 9.62 -4.00 -4.07
C THR A 54 10.06 -2.55 -4.14
N LEU A 55 10.72 -2.15 -5.23
CA LEU A 55 11.16 -0.78 -5.41
C LEU A 55 9.97 0.20 -5.37
N TYR A 56 8.89 -0.09 -6.11
CA TYR A 56 7.72 0.77 -6.14
C TYR A 56 7.02 0.83 -4.79
N LEU A 57 6.88 -0.30 -4.10
CA LEU A 57 6.22 -0.32 -2.79
C LEU A 57 7.04 0.38 -1.72
N GLN A 58 8.37 0.27 -1.78
CA GLN A 58 9.24 1.01 -0.86
C GLN A 58 9.16 2.50 -1.12
N ALA A 59 9.15 2.92 -2.39
CA ALA A 59 8.99 4.32 -2.74
C ALA A 59 7.64 4.86 -2.27
N ALA A 60 6.57 4.08 -2.44
CA ALA A 60 5.25 4.46 -1.95
C ALA A 60 5.25 4.58 -0.42
N GLY A 61 5.93 3.68 0.27
CA GLY A 61 6.05 3.72 1.73
C GLY A 61 6.75 4.97 2.24
N GLN A 62 7.59 5.60 1.43
CA GLN A 62 8.26 6.85 1.77
C GLN A 62 7.50 8.09 1.30
N THR A 63 6.61 7.95 0.34
CA THR A 63 5.84 9.04 -0.26
C THR A 63 4.46 9.19 0.38
N LEU A 64 3.77 8.09 0.60
CA LEU A 64 2.37 8.05 1.02
C LEU A 64 2.10 8.05 2.53
N PRO A 65 3.09 7.99 3.45
CA PRO A 65 2.76 8.10 4.87
C PRO A 65 2.03 9.40 5.21
N GLY A 66 2.22 10.45 4.39
CA GLY A 66 1.54 11.71 4.57
C GLY A 66 2.02 12.46 5.81
N GLU A 67 1.22 13.42 6.23
CA GLU A 67 1.51 14.20 7.43
C GLU A 67 1.22 13.34 8.65
N LYS A 68 2.23 13.18 9.52
CA LYS A 68 2.04 12.47 10.78
C LYS A 68 1.14 13.28 11.70
N PRO A 69 0.20 12.62 12.42
CA PRO A 69 -0.58 13.35 13.42
C PRO A 69 0.37 13.97 14.44
N GLN A 70 0.25 15.26 14.64
CA GLN A 70 1.00 15.92 15.70
C GLN A 70 0.31 15.63 17.02
N LYS A 71 0.96 14.83 17.85
CA LYS A 71 0.55 14.70 19.24
C LYS A 71 1.05 15.91 19.99
N GLU A 72 0.25 16.96 20.05
CA GLU A 72 0.47 17.95 21.05
C GLU A 72 -0.08 17.42 22.38
N ALA A 73 0.70 17.57 23.41
CA ALA A 73 0.33 17.09 24.74
C ALA A 73 -1.06 17.60 25.15
N GLY A 74 -1.99 16.66 25.31
CA GLY A 74 -3.32 16.97 25.83
C GLY A 74 -4.34 17.43 24.81
N LYS A 75 -4.02 17.45 23.53
CA LYS A 75 -5.01 17.76 22.49
C LYS A 75 -5.24 16.58 21.60
N ASP A 76 -6.47 16.10 21.61
CA ASP A 76 -7.00 15.24 20.57
C ASP A 76 -6.97 16.02 19.28
N VAL A 77 -6.20 15.57 18.33
CA VAL A 77 -6.12 16.20 17.01
C VAL A 77 -7.23 15.67 16.14
N GLY A 78 -8.50 15.99 16.51
CA GLY A 78 -9.65 15.60 15.73
C GLY A 78 -9.77 14.09 15.53
N ASP A 79 -10.89 13.66 14.98
CA ASP A 79 -11.21 12.25 14.80
C ASP A 79 -10.55 11.62 13.59
N SER A 80 -9.76 12.37 12.80
CA SER A 80 -9.16 11.89 11.56
C SER A 80 -7.64 11.96 11.64
N PRO A 81 -6.94 10.79 11.63
CA PRO A 81 -5.49 10.81 11.49
C PRO A 81 -5.13 11.43 10.14
N LYS A 82 -4.11 12.32 10.12
CA LYS A 82 -3.66 12.96 8.89
C LYS A 82 -2.71 12.09 8.08
N GLY A 83 -2.11 11.09 8.71
CA GLY A 83 -1.22 10.17 8.05
C GLY A 83 -1.96 9.06 7.34
N PHE A 84 -1.21 8.24 6.65
CA PHE A 84 -1.76 7.09 5.92
C PHE A 84 -2.49 6.14 6.88
N HIS A 85 -3.72 5.78 6.51
CA HIS A 85 -4.49 4.80 7.27
C HIS A 85 -5.51 4.15 6.35
N TYR A 86 -5.80 2.87 6.62
CA TYR A 86 -6.82 2.14 5.90
C TYR A 86 -8.19 2.43 6.51
N THR A 87 -9.17 2.69 5.66
CA THR A 87 -10.53 3.04 6.08
C THR A 87 -11.53 1.90 5.86
N LYS A 88 -11.21 0.96 4.98
CA LYS A 88 -12.11 -0.15 4.64
C LYS A 88 -11.30 -1.32 4.12
N GLU A 89 -11.70 -2.52 4.50
CA GLU A 89 -11.10 -3.74 4.00
C GLU A 89 -12.19 -4.70 3.56
N ILE A 90 -12.04 -5.23 2.36
CA ILE A 90 -12.91 -6.27 1.81
C ILE A 90 -12.00 -7.45 1.46
N LEU A 91 -12.21 -8.58 2.13
CA LEU A 91 -11.37 -9.76 1.97
C LEU A 91 -12.22 -10.94 1.54
N ASP A 92 -11.87 -11.58 0.43
CA ASP A 92 -12.61 -12.73 -0.08
C ASP A 92 -11.68 -13.67 -0.84
N GLY A 93 -11.54 -14.89 -0.36
CA GLY A 93 -10.75 -15.92 -1.04
C GLY A 93 -9.29 -15.54 -1.19
N HIS A 94 -8.89 -15.22 -2.39
CA HIS A 94 -7.52 -14.81 -2.72
C HIS A 94 -7.39 -13.32 -2.98
N HIS A 95 -8.44 -12.53 -2.72
CA HIS A 95 -8.51 -11.13 -3.10
C HIS A 95 -8.78 -10.22 -1.92
N ALA A 96 -8.14 -9.05 -1.94
CA ALA A 96 -8.37 -8.01 -0.96
C ALA A 96 -8.54 -6.66 -1.65
N VAL A 97 -9.42 -5.84 -1.10
CA VAL A 97 -9.54 -4.43 -1.46
C VAL A 97 -9.37 -3.64 -0.18
N LEU A 98 -8.31 -2.83 -0.10
CA LEU A 98 -8.00 -2.03 1.06
C LEU A 98 -8.06 -0.56 0.66
N GLU A 99 -9.08 0.14 1.15
CA GLU A 99 -9.20 1.57 0.89
C GLU A 99 -8.35 2.34 1.89
N PHE A 100 -7.62 3.35 1.41
CA PHE A 100 -6.79 4.18 2.27
C PHE A 100 -7.04 5.66 2.04
N GLU A 101 -6.68 6.44 3.05
CA GLU A 101 -6.66 7.89 2.98
C GLU A 101 -5.35 8.40 3.55
N THR A 102 -4.88 9.52 3.02
CA THR A 102 -3.74 10.24 3.57
C THR A 102 -3.81 11.69 3.09
N THR A 103 -2.87 12.49 3.59
CA THR A 103 -2.72 13.88 3.17
C THR A 103 -1.27 14.11 2.79
N ILE A 104 -1.03 14.70 1.62
CA ILE A 104 0.30 15.02 1.14
C ILE A 104 0.30 16.49 0.74
N GLU A 105 1.20 17.28 1.34
CA GLU A 105 1.29 18.73 1.10
C GLU A 105 -0.07 19.41 1.22
N GLY A 106 -0.84 19.02 2.24
CA GLY A 106 -2.18 19.56 2.48
C GLY A 106 -3.26 19.07 1.55
N LYS A 107 -2.95 18.17 0.62
CA LYS A 107 -3.90 17.66 -0.36
C LYS A 107 -4.42 16.27 0.05
N TYR A 108 -5.73 16.10 -0.03
CA TYR A 108 -6.37 14.82 0.25
C TYR A 108 -6.02 13.79 -0.81
N VAL A 109 -5.64 12.61 -0.36
CA VAL A 109 -5.35 11.46 -1.22
C VAL A 109 -6.20 10.29 -0.75
N ASN A 110 -6.96 9.71 -1.67
CA ASN A 110 -7.74 8.51 -1.41
C ASN A 110 -7.36 7.45 -2.44
N GLY A 111 -7.23 6.22 -2.01
CA GLY A 111 -6.88 5.17 -2.95
C GLY A 111 -7.32 3.81 -2.49
N ILE A 112 -7.01 2.84 -3.33
CA ILE A 112 -7.31 1.43 -3.10
C ILE A 112 -6.08 0.61 -3.45
N ASP A 113 -5.70 -0.27 -2.53
CA ASP A 113 -4.77 -1.36 -2.82
C ASP A 113 -5.62 -2.60 -3.11
N MET A 114 -5.52 -3.13 -4.33
CA MET A 114 -6.16 -4.39 -4.71
C MET A 114 -5.08 -5.47 -4.76
N ILE A 115 -5.21 -6.45 -3.89
CA ILE A 115 -4.17 -7.46 -3.69
C ILE A 115 -4.74 -8.85 -3.99
N THR A 116 -3.99 -9.62 -4.79
CA THR A 116 -4.34 -11.01 -5.06
C THR A 116 -3.19 -11.89 -4.61
N CYS A 117 -3.49 -12.97 -3.90
CA CYS A 117 -2.48 -13.92 -3.44
C CYS A 117 -2.72 -15.31 -4.03
N ASP A 118 -1.70 -16.16 -3.94
CA ASP A 118 -1.81 -17.58 -4.31
C ASP A 118 -2.16 -18.42 -3.08
N ASP A 119 -2.25 -19.73 -3.27
CA ASP A 119 -2.58 -20.67 -2.20
C ASP A 119 -1.48 -20.77 -1.14
N ASN A 120 -0.27 -20.36 -1.48
CA ASN A 120 0.88 -20.40 -0.58
C ASN A 120 1.06 -19.10 0.23
N GLY A 121 0.12 -18.17 0.10
CA GLY A 121 0.18 -16.91 0.84
C GLY A 121 1.16 -15.91 0.27
N LYS A 122 1.46 -16.01 -1.04
CA LYS A 122 2.32 -15.04 -1.71
C LYS A 122 1.47 -14.10 -2.56
N ILE A 123 1.80 -12.82 -2.53
CA ILE A 123 1.11 -11.81 -3.34
C ILE A 123 1.56 -11.97 -4.79
N ILE A 124 0.62 -12.24 -5.69
CA ILE A 124 0.90 -12.40 -7.11
C ILE A 124 0.50 -11.19 -7.94
N GLU A 125 -0.34 -10.32 -7.38
CA GLU A 125 -0.75 -9.09 -8.05
C GLU A 125 -1.01 -8.02 -7.01
N PHE A 126 -0.50 -6.82 -7.27
CA PHE A 126 -0.70 -5.66 -6.41
C PHE A 126 -1.05 -4.48 -7.30
N ARG A 127 -2.29 -3.99 -7.19
CA ARG A 127 -2.79 -2.92 -8.04
C ARG A 127 -3.21 -1.74 -7.18
N VAL A 128 -2.80 -0.54 -7.57
CA VAL A 128 -3.10 0.68 -6.82
C VAL A 128 -3.91 1.64 -7.68
N LEU A 129 -5.02 2.14 -7.13
CA LEU A 129 -5.83 3.20 -7.74
C LEU A 129 -5.84 4.39 -6.80
N ILE A 130 -5.77 5.59 -7.35
CA ILE A 130 -5.71 6.83 -6.55
C ILE A 130 -6.65 7.87 -7.13
N ARG A 131 -7.27 8.64 -6.27
CA ARG A 131 -8.07 9.81 -6.60
C ARG A 131 -7.80 10.93 -5.59
N PRO A 132 -8.14 12.21 -5.88
CA PRO A 132 -8.57 12.79 -7.15
C PRO A 132 -7.37 13.12 -8.05
N LEU A 133 -7.60 13.77 -9.19
CA LEU A 133 -6.54 14.06 -10.17
C LEU A 133 -5.36 14.82 -9.57
N GLN A 134 -5.62 15.84 -8.74
CA GLN A 134 -4.52 16.59 -8.13
C GLN A 134 -3.64 15.71 -7.23
N ALA A 135 -4.25 14.71 -6.57
CA ALA A 135 -3.49 13.75 -5.77
C ALA A 135 -2.61 12.88 -6.67
N ILE A 136 -3.14 12.45 -7.82
CA ILE A 136 -2.37 11.66 -8.78
C ILE A 136 -1.15 12.44 -9.27
N ASN A 137 -1.35 13.71 -9.61
CA ASN A 137 -0.24 14.56 -10.09
C ASN A 137 0.83 14.73 -9.01
N LEU A 138 0.42 14.91 -7.77
CA LEU A 138 1.34 15.08 -6.65
C LEU A 138 2.10 13.78 -6.36
N VAL A 139 1.40 12.66 -6.35
CA VAL A 139 2.01 11.35 -6.13
C VAL A 139 2.99 11.04 -7.26
N HIS A 140 2.62 11.35 -8.51
CA HIS A 140 3.51 11.17 -9.66
C HIS A 140 4.83 11.91 -9.46
N LYS A 141 4.73 13.19 -9.07
CA LYS A 141 5.92 14.00 -8.85
C LYS A 141 6.81 13.41 -7.75
N GLN A 142 6.22 13.09 -6.60
CA GLN A 142 6.97 12.59 -5.45
C GLN A 142 7.53 11.19 -5.67
N MET A 143 6.75 10.32 -6.31
CA MET A 143 7.22 8.97 -6.64
C MET A 143 8.39 9.02 -7.63
N GLY A 144 8.31 9.90 -8.63
CA GLY A 144 9.40 10.07 -9.58
C GLY A 144 10.68 10.50 -8.91
N GLU A 145 10.59 11.49 -8.02
CA GLU A 145 11.75 11.96 -7.26
C GLU A 145 12.32 10.87 -6.36
N MET A 146 11.45 10.11 -5.70
CA MET A 146 11.87 9.05 -4.79
C MET A 146 12.54 7.90 -5.54
N LEU A 147 11.96 7.50 -6.68
CA LEU A 147 12.54 6.43 -7.49
C LEU A 147 13.91 6.82 -8.03
N ASP A 148 14.09 8.08 -8.43
CA ASP A 148 15.39 8.58 -8.89
C ASP A 148 16.43 8.50 -7.77
N LYS A 149 16.04 8.86 -6.54
CA LYS A 149 16.94 8.76 -5.39
C LYS A 149 17.33 7.33 -5.08
N MET A 150 16.37 6.39 -5.21
CA MET A 150 16.60 4.99 -4.88
C MET A 150 17.43 4.25 -5.93
N LYS A 151 17.49 4.77 -7.16
CA LYS A 151 18.28 4.19 -8.25
C LYS A 151 19.73 4.61 -8.23
N MET A 152 20.06 5.59 -7.43
CA MET A 152 21.43 6.11 -7.35
C MET A 152 22.27 5.33 -6.37
#